data_4a9a617e970e87eb33231c5e1ca4020e
#
_entry.id   4a9a617e970e87eb33231c5e1ca4020e
#
_cell.length_a   1.000
_cell.length_b   1.000
_cell.length_c   1.000
_cell.angle_alpha   90.00
_cell.angle_beta   90.00
_cell.angle_gamma   90.00
#
_symmetry.space_group_name_H-M   'P 1'
#
loop_
_entity.id
_entity.type
_entity.pdbx_description
1 polymer ?
#
loop_
_entity_poly.entity_id
_entity_poly.type
_entity_poly.pdbx_seq_one_letter_code
_entity_poly.pdbx_strand_id
1 'polypeptide(L)'
;RRQRQMCIRDSDYGAPIGFRLAMRHPERITAIVSQNGNVYREGLGKKWTAREAYWRNPTPELREEFTSAFAPETIKGQYFGGTEEGTVSPDGYTLDIAYMSQPGRAEIQSDLILDYRTNVALYPAFQTYLRKYQPPLLAVWGKNDPSFIPQGAEAFKKDVPEAEVHLIDSGHFALETHAKEIGRMIISFMKRELR
;
A
#
# COMPACT_ATOMS: atom_id res chain seq x y z
N ARG A 1 31.65 3.54 12.61
CA ARG A 1 30.38 2.79 12.79
C ARG A 1 29.70 2.78 11.42
N ARG A 2 29.58 1.60 10.76
CA ARG A 2 28.75 1.47 9.56
C ARG A 2 27.33 1.85 9.97
N GLN A 3 26.77 2.92 9.40
CA GLN A 3 25.36 3.22 9.53
C GLN A 3 24.60 2.02 8.95
N ARG A 4 23.60 1.52 9.70
CA ARG A 4 22.74 0.44 9.21
C ARG A 4 21.90 0.98 8.07
N GLN A 5 22.17 0.47 6.88
CA GLN A 5 21.40 0.75 5.69
C GLN A 5 20.13 -0.10 5.69
N MET A 6 19.05 0.41 5.13
CA MET A 6 17.74 -0.26 5.08
C MET A 6 17.22 -0.30 3.66
N CYS A 7 16.73 -1.47 3.24
CA CYS A 7 15.72 -1.56 2.20
C CYS A 7 14.34 -1.42 2.86
N ILE A 8 13.56 -0.47 2.42
CA ILE A 8 12.17 -0.36 2.81
C ILE A 8 11.38 -1.34 1.93
N ARG A 9 10.63 -2.24 2.58
CA ARG A 9 9.58 -3.02 1.92
C ARG A 9 8.28 -2.62 2.57
N ASP A 10 7.39 -2.03 1.77
CA ASP A 10 6.09 -1.55 2.22
C ASP A 10 4.92 -2.26 1.51
N SER A 11 3.73 -2.10 2.10
CA SER A 11 2.45 -2.50 1.52
C SER A 11 1.35 -1.66 2.15
N ASP A 12 0.37 -1.22 1.36
CA ASP A 12 -0.79 -0.44 1.79
C ASP A 12 -0.43 0.75 2.71
N TYR A 13 -0.89 0.77 3.96
CA TYR A 13 -0.56 1.77 4.98
C TYR A 13 0.94 1.82 5.31
N GLY A 14 1.67 0.74 5.06
CA GLY A 14 3.13 0.71 5.22
C GLY A 14 3.84 1.69 4.30
N ALA A 15 3.32 1.95 3.10
CA ALA A 15 3.94 2.86 2.14
C ALA A 15 4.11 4.28 2.69
N PRO A 16 3.06 5.01 3.10
CA PRO A 16 3.25 6.35 3.65
C PRO A 16 4.11 6.38 4.92
N ILE A 17 4.13 5.31 5.72
CA ILE A 17 5.03 5.20 6.88
C ILE A 17 6.47 5.06 6.41
N GLY A 18 6.74 4.16 5.45
CA GLY A 18 8.06 3.96 4.86
C GLY A 18 8.60 5.23 4.19
N PHE A 19 7.77 5.95 3.44
CA PHE A 19 8.17 7.21 2.80
C PHE A 19 8.42 8.34 3.81
N ARG A 20 7.67 8.42 4.91
CA ARG A 20 7.99 9.36 6.01
C ARG A 20 9.35 9.04 6.63
N LEU A 21 9.65 7.76 6.82
CA LEU A 21 10.95 7.33 7.33
C LEU A 21 12.07 7.65 6.34
N ALA A 22 11.86 7.41 5.05
CA ALA A 22 12.80 7.71 3.99
C ALA A 22 13.12 9.21 3.90
N MET A 23 12.11 10.07 4.00
CA MET A 23 12.33 11.51 4.03
C MET A 23 13.14 12.00 5.25
N ARG A 24 12.94 11.35 6.42
CA ARG A 24 13.67 11.72 7.64
C ARG A 24 15.11 11.22 7.66
N HIS A 25 15.36 10.09 7.02
CA HIS A 25 16.65 9.40 7.04
C HIS A 25 17.07 8.92 5.65
N PRO A 26 17.16 9.83 4.67
CA PRO A 26 17.46 9.45 3.28
C PRO A 26 18.82 8.74 3.15
N GLU A 27 19.78 9.10 3.98
CA GLU A 27 21.13 8.49 4.02
C GLU A 27 21.12 7.01 4.45
N ARG A 28 20.02 6.53 5.00
CA ARG A 28 19.87 5.15 5.48
C ARG A 28 19.15 4.25 4.49
N ILE A 29 18.53 4.82 3.46
CA ILE A 29 17.71 4.08 2.50
C ILE A 29 18.57 3.65 1.32
N THR A 30 18.69 2.34 1.12
CA THR A 30 19.43 1.74 0.00
C THR A 30 18.53 1.38 -1.17
N ALA A 31 17.29 0.98 -0.90
CA ALA A 31 16.31 0.64 -1.93
C ALA A 31 14.89 0.70 -1.34
N ILE A 32 13.90 0.79 -2.21
CA ILE A 32 12.47 0.75 -1.87
C ILE A 32 11.80 -0.38 -2.66
N VAL A 33 11.05 -1.22 -1.97
CA VAL A 33 10.14 -2.19 -2.57
C VAL A 33 8.72 -1.82 -2.15
N SER A 34 7.86 -1.46 -3.10
CA SER A 34 6.48 -1.09 -2.83
C SER A 34 5.51 -2.10 -3.43
N GLN A 35 4.72 -2.73 -2.57
CA GLN A 35 3.68 -3.68 -2.98
C GLN A 35 2.30 -3.07 -2.72
N ASN A 36 1.61 -2.66 -3.79
CA ASN A 36 0.33 -1.94 -3.69
C ASN A 36 0.38 -0.78 -2.68
N GLY A 37 1.53 -0.10 -2.59
CA GLY A 37 1.79 1.03 -1.70
C GLY A 37 1.80 2.34 -2.48
N ASN A 38 0.72 3.12 -2.39
CA ASN A 38 0.50 4.27 -3.27
C ASN A 38 1.03 5.59 -2.68
N VAL A 39 1.66 6.41 -3.55
CA VAL A 39 2.10 7.78 -3.25
C VAL A 39 1.77 8.77 -4.37
N TYR A 40 0.81 8.41 -5.21
CA TYR A 40 0.35 9.22 -6.34
C TYR A 40 -1.17 9.33 -6.35
N ARG A 41 -1.71 10.51 -6.68
CA ARG A 41 -3.17 10.68 -6.81
C ARG A 41 -3.75 9.81 -7.92
N GLU A 42 -3.00 9.57 -8.98
CA GLU A 42 -3.36 8.70 -10.10
C GLU A 42 -3.61 7.25 -9.68
N GLY A 43 -3.01 6.83 -8.57
CA GLY A 43 -3.20 5.49 -8.01
C GLY A 43 -4.43 5.35 -7.12
N LEU A 44 -5.16 6.42 -6.84
CA LEU A 44 -6.38 6.37 -6.02
C LEU A 44 -7.57 5.93 -6.88
N GLY A 45 -8.06 4.70 -6.65
CA GLY A 45 -9.21 4.15 -7.35
C GLY A 45 -10.54 4.76 -6.92
N LYS A 46 -11.64 4.36 -7.57
CA LYS A 46 -12.99 4.93 -7.34
C LYS A 46 -13.46 4.86 -5.87
N LYS A 47 -13.01 3.86 -5.12
CA LYS A 47 -13.33 3.74 -3.68
C LYS A 47 -12.89 4.94 -2.84
N TRP A 48 -11.90 5.70 -3.30
CA TRP A 48 -11.40 6.87 -2.60
C TRP A 48 -12.34 8.08 -2.66
N THR A 49 -13.25 8.14 -3.62
CA THR A 49 -14.24 9.23 -3.72
C THR A 49 -15.08 9.37 -2.45
N ALA A 50 -15.58 8.25 -1.89
CA ALA A 50 -16.33 8.27 -0.64
C ALA A 50 -15.44 8.66 0.55
N ARG A 51 -14.20 8.15 0.60
CA ARG A 51 -13.22 8.51 1.64
C ARG A 51 -12.87 10.00 1.59
N GLU A 52 -12.65 10.58 0.41
CA GLU A 52 -12.42 12.01 0.25
C GLU A 52 -13.63 12.86 0.66
N ALA A 53 -14.85 12.40 0.43
CA ALA A 53 -16.05 13.07 0.94
C ALA A 53 -16.08 13.08 2.49
N TYR A 54 -15.78 11.94 3.11
CA TYR A 54 -15.64 11.84 4.57
C TYR A 54 -14.52 12.76 5.10
N TRP A 55 -13.39 12.88 4.42
CA TRP A 55 -12.29 13.76 4.83
C TRP A 55 -12.67 15.25 4.81
N ARG A 56 -13.51 15.66 3.84
CA ARG A 56 -13.99 17.05 3.74
C ARG A 56 -15.02 17.41 4.80
N ASN A 57 -15.85 16.46 5.18
CA ASN A 57 -16.91 16.66 6.15
C ASN A 57 -17.10 15.42 7.05
N PRO A 58 -16.25 15.24 8.06
CA PRO A 58 -16.29 14.07 8.95
C PRO A 58 -17.47 14.17 9.93
N THR A 59 -18.63 13.65 9.53
CA THR A 59 -19.79 13.56 10.39
C THR A 59 -19.82 12.21 11.14
N PRO A 60 -20.55 12.12 12.29
CA PRO A 60 -20.73 10.87 13.00
C PRO A 60 -21.35 9.77 12.11
N GLU A 61 -22.29 10.11 11.23
CA GLU A 61 -22.99 9.18 10.35
C GLU A 61 -22.01 8.58 9.32
N LEU A 62 -21.16 9.40 8.69
CA LEU A 62 -20.13 8.93 7.76
C LEU A 62 -19.07 8.09 8.49
N ARG A 63 -18.73 8.44 9.75
CA ARG A 63 -17.83 7.62 10.57
C ARG A 63 -18.42 6.24 10.82
N GLU A 64 -19.71 6.15 11.13
CA GLU A 64 -20.41 4.88 11.34
C GLU A 64 -20.47 4.05 10.04
N GLU A 65 -20.73 4.68 8.89
CA GLU A 65 -20.67 4.03 7.59
C GLU A 65 -19.31 3.36 7.36
N PHE A 66 -18.20 4.08 7.60
CA PHE A 66 -16.85 3.51 7.48
C PHE A 66 -16.56 2.46 8.55
N THR A 67 -17.17 2.51 9.72
CA THR A 67 -17.07 1.46 10.74
C THR A 67 -17.68 0.15 10.22
N SER A 68 -18.86 0.22 9.59
CA SER A 68 -19.52 -0.95 8.98
C SER A 68 -18.74 -1.55 7.80
N ALA A 69 -17.88 -0.77 7.15
CA ALA A 69 -17.01 -1.26 6.08
C ALA A 69 -15.96 -2.29 6.52
N PHE A 70 -15.81 -2.52 7.81
CA PHE A 70 -14.93 -3.55 8.41
C PHE A 70 -15.70 -4.78 8.92
N ALA A 71 -16.95 -4.97 8.47
CA ALA A 71 -17.68 -6.21 8.69
C ALA A 71 -16.97 -7.42 8.05
N PRO A 72 -17.14 -8.63 8.60
CA PRO A 72 -16.46 -9.84 8.13
C PRO A 72 -16.53 -10.07 6.62
N GLU A 73 -17.69 -9.85 6.01
CA GLU A 73 -17.90 -10.02 4.57
C GLU A 73 -17.10 -9.00 3.74
N THR A 74 -16.98 -7.76 4.22
CA THR A 74 -16.20 -6.72 3.56
C THR A 74 -14.70 -7.04 3.65
N ILE A 75 -14.22 -7.49 4.80
CA ILE A 75 -12.82 -7.92 4.98
C ILE A 75 -12.51 -9.07 4.01
N LYS A 76 -13.34 -10.11 4.01
CA LYS A 76 -13.20 -11.23 3.08
C LYS A 76 -13.19 -10.76 1.62
N GLY A 77 -14.13 -9.87 1.26
CA GLY A 77 -14.20 -9.28 -0.09
C GLY A 77 -12.95 -8.50 -0.52
N GLN A 78 -12.17 -7.96 0.42
CA GLN A 78 -10.90 -7.30 0.08
C GLN A 78 -9.83 -8.30 -0.36
N TYR A 79 -9.81 -9.50 0.23
CA TYR A 79 -8.89 -10.58 -0.16
C TYR A 79 -9.22 -11.16 -1.53
N PHE A 80 -10.52 -11.32 -1.83
CA PHE A 80 -10.97 -11.90 -3.10
C PHE A 80 -11.05 -10.89 -4.25
N GLY A 81 -11.10 -9.59 -3.93
CA GLY A 81 -11.25 -8.54 -4.93
C GLY A 81 -10.09 -8.50 -5.93
N GLY A 82 -10.37 -8.84 -7.19
CA GLY A 82 -9.38 -8.85 -8.27
C GLY A 82 -8.45 -10.06 -8.28
N THR A 83 -8.81 -11.13 -7.56
CA THR A 83 -8.02 -12.36 -7.43
C THR A 83 -8.78 -13.55 -8.03
N GLU A 84 -8.08 -14.55 -8.53
CA GLU A 84 -8.69 -15.78 -9.03
C GLU A 84 -9.33 -16.56 -7.87
N GLU A 85 -10.55 -17.07 -8.12
CA GLU A 85 -11.29 -17.86 -7.14
C GLU A 85 -10.50 -19.12 -6.73
N GLY A 86 -10.46 -19.41 -5.43
CA GLY A 86 -9.74 -20.56 -4.87
C GLY A 86 -8.25 -20.36 -4.62
N THR A 87 -7.66 -19.22 -5.01
CA THR A 87 -6.23 -18.94 -4.78
C THR A 87 -5.92 -18.34 -3.41
N VAL A 88 -6.93 -17.78 -2.74
CA VAL A 88 -6.78 -17.14 -1.43
C VAL A 88 -6.92 -18.17 -0.32
N SER A 89 -5.87 -18.30 0.52
CA SER A 89 -5.94 -19.12 1.73
C SER A 89 -6.94 -18.53 2.74
N PRO A 90 -7.75 -19.35 3.41
CA PRO A 90 -8.63 -18.87 4.47
C PRO A 90 -7.87 -18.34 5.69
N ASP A 91 -6.61 -18.70 5.89
CA ASP A 91 -5.82 -18.35 7.08
C ASP A 91 -5.69 -16.83 7.25
N GLY A 92 -5.38 -16.10 6.18
CA GLY A 92 -5.18 -14.65 6.23
C GLY A 92 -6.46 -13.92 6.63
N TYR A 93 -7.53 -14.04 5.85
CA TYR A 93 -8.76 -13.30 6.11
C TYR A 93 -9.51 -13.77 7.36
N THR A 94 -9.38 -15.05 7.77
CA THR A 94 -9.99 -15.55 9.00
C THR A 94 -9.36 -14.90 10.23
N LEU A 95 -8.04 -14.76 10.23
CA LEU A 95 -7.31 -14.09 11.30
C LEU A 95 -7.68 -12.60 11.39
N ASP A 96 -7.73 -11.92 10.25
CA ASP A 96 -8.12 -10.51 10.19
C ASP A 96 -9.57 -10.29 10.65
N ILE A 97 -10.51 -11.16 10.25
CA ILE A 97 -11.89 -11.13 10.73
C ILE A 97 -11.91 -11.28 12.27
N ALA A 98 -11.17 -12.24 12.80
CA ALA A 98 -11.11 -12.47 14.24
C ALA A 98 -10.59 -11.25 15.02
N TYR A 99 -9.56 -10.58 14.51
CA TYR A 99 -9.04 -9.35 15.12
C TYR A 99 -9.98 -8.17 14.95
N MET A 100 -10.56 -7.99 13.78
CA MET A 100 -11.47 -6.86 13.49
C MET A 100 -12.81 -6.97 14.18
N SER A 101 -13.25 -8.19 14.54
CA SER A 101 -14.46 -8.42 15.31
C SER A 101 -14.33 -8.08 16.80
N GLN A 102 -13.14 -7.71 17.26
CA GLN A 102 -12.98 -7.26 18.65
C GLN A 102 -13.57 -5.86 18.85
N PRO A 103 -14.16 -5.58 20.03
CA PRO A 103 -14.75 -4.27 20.34
C PRO A 103 -13.75 -3.12 20.09
N GLY A 104 -14.20 -2.04 19.47
CA GLY A 104 -13.41 -0.84 19.19
C GLY A 104 -12.48 -0.92 18.00
N ARG A 105 -12.34 -2.07 17.34
CA ARG A 105 -11.39 -2.21 16.21
C ARG A 105 -11.87 -1.53 14.94
N ALA A 106 -13.15 -1.66 14.62
CA ALA A 106 -13.73 -1.03 13.45
C ALA A 106 -13.71 0.51 13.56
N GLU A 107 -13.94 1.03 14.76
CA GLU A 107 -13.84 2.46 15.08
C GLU A 107 -12.42 2.99 14.88
N ILE A 108 -11.41 2.26 15.34
CA ILE A 108 -9.98 2.60 15.10
C ILE A 108 -9.70 2.64 13.61
N GLN A 109 -10.20 1.69 12.83
CA GLN A 109 -10.01 1.67 11.39
C GLN A 109 -10.71 2.84 10.69
N SER A 110 -11.90 3.22 11.14
CA SER A 110 -12.59 4.42 10.63
C SER A 110 -11.78 5.68 10.91
N ASP A 111 -11.18 5.79 12.09
CA ASP A 111 -10.29 6.90 12.43
C ASP A 111 -9.00 6.90 11.59
N LEU A 112 -8.43 5.73 11.28
CA LEU A 112 -7.29 5.61 10.37
C LEU A 112 -7.65 5.99 8.92
N ILE A 113 -8.86 5.67 8.45
CA ILE A 113 -9.35 6.15 7.14
C ILE A 113 -9.44 7.68 7.14
N LEU A 114 -9.93 8.30 8.20
CA LEU A 114 -9.97 9.76 8.32
C LEU A 114 -8.56 10.35 8.33
N ASP A 115 -7.65 9.78 9.08
CA ASP A 115 -6.25 10.25 9.17
C ASP A 115 -5.49 10.07 7.85
N TYR A 116 -5.89 9.12 7.01
CA TYR A 116 -5.21 8.85 5.72
C TYR A 116 -5.13 10.09 4.82
N ARG A 117 -6.03 11.08 4.98
CA ARG A 117 -5.94 12.39 4.31
C ARG A 117 -4.57 13.04 4.49
N THR A 118 -3.92 12.82 5.63
CA THR A 118 -2.58 13.36 5.93
C THR A 118 -1.51 12.70 5.06
N ASN A 119 -1.70 11.43 4.67
CA ASN A 119 -0.81 10.72 3.75
C ASN A 119 -0.93 11.31 2.34
N VAL A 120 -2.16 11.50 1.86
CA VAL A 120 -2.41 12.07 0.51
C VAL A 120 -1.88 13.50 0.42
N ALA A 121 -1.99 14.28 1.50
CA ALA A 121 -1.40 15.63 1.58
C ALA A 121 0.14 15.62 1.46
N LEU A 122 0.79 14.52 1.86
CA LEU A 122 2.25 14.36 1.78
C LEU A 122 2.75 13.77 0.46
N TYR A 123 1.88 13.33 -0.45
CA TYR A 123 2.31 12.77 -1.73
C TYR A 123 3.29 13.66 -2.50
N PRO A 124 3.08 14.99 -2.63
CA PRO A 124 4.05 15.87 -3.29
C PRO A 124 5.44 15.86 -2.62
N ALA A 125 5.49 15.72 -1.29
CA ALA A 125 6.75 15.65 -0.56
C ALA A 125 7.46 14.30 -0.79
N PHE A 126 6.71 13.18 -0.82
CA PHE A 126 7.24 11.87 -1.18
C PHE A 126 7.81 11.85 -2.60
N GLN A 127 7.10 12.43 -3.55
CA GLN A 127 7.53 12.57 -4.95
C GLN A 127 8.78 13.45 -5.05
N THR A 128 8.87 14.53 -4.27
CA THR A 128 10.08 15.37 -4.19
C THR A 128 11.27 14.59 -3.65
N TYR A 129 11.06 13.75 -2.62
CA TYR A 129 12.08 12.82 -2.12
C TYR A 129 12.56 11.86 -3.23
N LEU A 130 11.64 11.23 -3.96
CA LEU A 130 11.96 10.31 -5.04
C LEU A 130 12.79 10.99 -6.14
N ARG A 131 12.38 12.17 -6.62
CA ARG A 131 13.14 12.95 -7.61
C ARG A 131 14.54 13.32 -7.14
N LYS A 132 14.67 13.68 -5.87
CA LYS A 132 15.94 14.16 -5.31
C LYS A 132 16.94 13.03 -5.09
N TYR A 133 16.49 11.90 -4.55
CA TYR A 133 17.40 10.86 -4.08
C TYR A 133 17.50 9.67 -5.04
N GLN A 134 16.57 9.52 -5.98
CA GLN A 134 16.57 8.45 -6.99
C GLN A 134 16.90 7.06 -6.42
N PRO A 135 16.24 6.62 -5.32
CA PRO A 135 16.56 5.32 -4.76
C PRO A 135 16.21 4.22 -5.75
N PRO A 136 16.98 3.12 -5.85
CA PRO A 136 16.53 1.91 -6.53
C PRO A 136 15.13 1.55 -6.05
N LEU A 137 14.17 1.36 -6.99
CA LEU A 137 12.76 1.17 -6.66
C LEU A 137 12.16 0.01 -7.45
N LEU A 138 11.54 -0.92 -6.72
CA LEU A 138 10.74 -2.01 -7.25
C LEU A 138 9.29 -1.82 -6.83
N ALA A 139 8.38 -1.59 -7.77
CA ALA A 139 6.95 -1.61 -7.54
C ALA A 139 6.37 -2.95 -8.03
N VAL A 140 5.79 -3.73 -7.12
CA VAL A 140 5.07 -4.96 -7.45
C VAL A 140 3.61 -4.75 -7.12
N TRP A 141 2.72 -4.95 -8.10
CA TRP A 141 1.35 -4.47 -7.95
C TRP A 141 0.33 -5.47 -8.48
N GLY A 142 -0.70 -5.74 -7.68
CA GLY A 142 -1.88 -6.44 -8.19
C GLY A 142 -2.64 -5.55 -9.18
N LYS A 143 -2.63 -5.91 -10.47
CA LYS A 143 -3.21 -5.08 -11.54
C LYS A 143 -4.72 -4.87 -11.41
N ASN A 144 -5.40 -5.73 -10.62
CA ASN A 144 -6.85 -5.69 -10.41
C ASN A 144 -7.21 -5.04 -9.06
N ASP A 145 -6.27 -4.41 -8.36
CA ASP A 145 -6.53 -3.72 -7.11
C ASP A 145 -7.57 -2.60 -7.30
N PRO A 146 -8.74 -2.66 -6.66
CA PRO A 146 -9.77 -1.64 -6.81
C PRO A 146 -9.51 -0.40 -5.93
N SER A 147 -8.57 -0.50 -5.00
CA SER A 147 -8.22 0.56 -4.05
C SER A 147 -7.08 1.41 -4.57
N PHE A 148 -5.92 0.77 -4.75
CA PHE A 148 -4.75 1.41 -5.37
C PHE A 148 -4.55 0.84 -6.77
N ILE A 149 -5.08 1.55 -7.76
CA ILE A 149 -5.08 1.10 -9.15
C ILE A 149 -3.66 1.12 -9.77
N PRO A 150 -3.39 0.34 -10.83
CA PRO A 150 -2.06 0.18 -11.44
C PRO A 150 -1.39 1.48 -11.86
N GLN A 151 -2.16 2.51 -12.17
CA GLN A 151 -1.64 3.83 -12.52
C GLN A 151 -0.75 4.43 -11.41
N GLY A 152 -0.97 4.03 -10.14
CA GLY A 152 -0.10 4.41 -9.01
C GLY A 152 1.28 3.77 -9.10
N ALA A 153 1.36 2.50 -9.53
CA ALA A 153 2.63 1.81 -9.76
C ALA A 153 3.40 2.43 -10.95
N GLU A 154 2.71 2.66 -12.05
CA GLU A 154 3.29 3.25 -13.26
C GLU A 154 3.79 4.67 -13.01
N ALA A 155 3.10 5.43 -12.14
CA ALA A 155 3.46 6.79 -11.80
C ALA A 155 4.84 6.92 -11.12
N PHE A 156 5.37 5.87 -10.49
CA PHE A 156 6.73 5.90 -9.93
C PHE A 156 7.79 6.27 -10.98
N LYS A 157 7.61 5.85 -12.23
CA LYS A 157 8.54 6.18 -13.32
C LYS A 157 8.60 7.66 -13.67
N LYS A 158 7.62 8.47 -13.26
CA LYS A 158 7.65 9.93 -13.43
C LYS A 158 8.76 10.58 -12.61
N ASP A 159 9.01 10.04 -11.43
CA ASP A 159 9.94 10.59 -10.45
C ASP A 159 11.22 9.76 -10.33
N VAL A 160 11.16 8.46 -10.63
CA VAL A 160 12.27 7.51 -10.68
C VAL A 160 12.21 6.77 -12.02
N PRO A 161 12.81 7.29 -13.10
CA PRO A 161 12.72 6.69 -14.44
C PRO A 161 13.15 5.23 -14.51
N GLU A 162 14.13 4.84 -13.70
CA GLU A 162 14.68 3.48 -13.61
C GLU A 162 13.87 2.56 -12.70
N ALA A 163 12.72 3.01 -12.19
CA ALA A 163 11.86 2.15 -11.34
C ALA A 163 11.41 0.91 -12.10
N GLU A 164 11.59 -0.25 -11.47
CA GLU A 164 11.04 -1.52 -11.97
C GLU A 164 9.57 -1.61 -11.55
N VAL A 165 8.67 -1.81 -12.51
CA VAL A 165 7.23 -1.93 -12.26
C VAL A 165 6.75 -3.26 -12.80
N HIS A 166 6.20 -4.10 -11.93
CA HIS A 166 5.63 -5.40 -12.26
C HIS A 166 4.16 -5.46 -11.86
N LEU A 167 3.29 -5.68 -12.84
CA LEU A 167 1.85 -5.86 -12.63
C LEU A 167 1.53 -7.35 -12.62
N ILE A 168 1.00 -7.84 -11.50
CA ILE A 168 0.64 -9.24 -11.27
C ILE A 168 -0.88 -9.41 -11.41
N ASP A 169 -1.32 -10.54 -11.91
CA ASP A 169 -2.75 -10.86 -12.04
C ASP A 169 -3.37 -11.20 -10.69
N SER A 170 -3.51 -10.19 -9.85
CA SER A 170 -4.02 -10.29 -8.49
C SER A 170 -4.65 -8.97 -8.06
N GLY A 171 -5.33 -8.99 -6.91
CA GLY A 171 -5.90 -7.83 -6.25
C GLY A 171 -4.93 -7.14 -5.28
N HIS A 172 -5.51 -6.50 -4.27
CA HIS A 172 -4.77 -5.69 -3.29
C HIS A 172 -3.77 -6.52 -2.46
N PHE A 173 -4.16 -7.71 -2.03
CA PHE A 173 -3.33 -8.60 -1.21
C PHE A 173 -2.53 -9.59 -2.08
N ALA A 174 -1.80 -9.09 -3.08
CA ALA A 174 -1.06 -9.90 -4.04
C ALA A 174 -0.07 -10.90 -3.37
N LEU A 175 0.44 -10.58 -2.18
CA LEU A 175 1.30 -11.50 -1.43
C LEU A 175 0.59 -12.77 -0.95
N GLU A 176 -0.70 -12.72 -0.71
CA GLU A 176 -1.47 -13.90 -0.27
C GLU A 176 -1.53 -15.00 -1.36
N THR A 177 -1.50 -14.57 -2.61
CA THR A 177 -1.67 -15.45 -3.77
C THR A 177 -0.38 -15.68 -4.55
N HIS A 178 0.53 -14.70 -4.59
CA HIS A 178 1.73 -14.70 -5.43
C HIS A 178 3.04 -14.56 -4.63
N ALA A 179 3.06 -14.99 -3.35
CA ALA A 179 4.23 -14.83 -2.47
C ALA A 179 5.54 -15.35 -3.07
N LYS A 180 5.52 -16.51 -3.75
CA LYS A 180 6.73 -17.11 -4.35
C LYS A 180 7.26 -16.30 -5.53
N GLU A 181 6.38 -15.74 -6.34
CA GLU A 181 6.72 -14.91 -7.49
C GLU A 181 7.28 -13.56 -7.02
N ILE A 182 6.54 -12.88 -6.16
CA ILE A 182 6.95 -11.60 -5.55
C ILE A 182 8.27 -11.76 -4.80
N GLY A 183 8.43 -12.84 -4.03
CA GLY A 183 9.66 -13.13 -3.31
C GLY A 183 10.87 -13.28 -4.24
N ARG A 184 10.71 -13.95 -5.40
CA ARG A 184 11.78 -14.05 -6.41
C ARG A 184 12.13 -12.69 -7.02
N MET A 185 11.13 -11.86 -7.32
CA MET A 185 11.37 -10.49 -7.83
C MET A 185 12.16 -9.66 -6.82
N ILE A 186 11.74 -9.66 -5.55
CA ILE A 186 12.43 -8.94 -4.47
C ILE A 186 13.88 -9.44 -4.32
N ILE A 187 14.10 -10.74 -4.25
CA ILE A 187 15.45 -11.32 -4.10
C ILE A 187 16.33 -10.95 -5.29
N SER A 188 15.80 -11.03 -6.51
CA SER A 188 16.54 -10.66 -7.72
C SER A 188 16.91 -9.18 -7.72
N PHE A 189 15.96 -8.29 -7.42
CA PHE A 189 16.18 -6.87 -7.29
C PHE A 189 17.25 -6.56 -6.23
N MET A 190 17.10 -7.08 -5.02
CA MET A 190 18.06 -6.85 -3.93
C MET A 190 19.48 -7.34 -4.27
N LYS A 191 19.61 -8.46 -4.98
CA LYS A 191 20.93 -8.95 -5.41
C LYS A 191 21.61 -8.03 -6.42
N ARG A 192 20.86 -7.28 -7.22
CA ARG A 192 21.42 -6.29 -8.15
C ARG A 192 21.83 -5.00 -7.45
N GLU A 193 20.94 -4.50 -6.59
CA GLU A 193 21.06 -3.15 -6.00
C GLU A 193 21.95 -3.09 -4.74
N LEU A 194 22.18 -4.21 -4.06
CA LEU A 194 22.96 -4.27 -2.79
C LEU A 194 24.35 -4.92 -2.98
N ARG A 195 24.88 -4.90 -4.20
CA ARG A 195 26.27 -5.37 -4.47
C ARG A 195 27.32 -4.35 -4.05
#